data_b15a62ffcb0c83b30d72e3eca3725187
#
_entry.id   b15a62ffcb0c83b30d72e3eca3725187
#
_cell.length_a   1.000
_cell.length_b   1.000
_cell.length_c   1.000
_cell.angle_alpha   90.00
_cell.angle_beta   90.00
_cell.angle_gamma   90.00
#
_symmetry.space_group_name_H-M   'P 1'
#
loop_
_entity.id
_entity.type
_entity.pdbx_description
1 polymer ?
#
loop_
_entity_poly.entity_id
_entity_poly.type
_entity_poly.pdbx_seq_one_letter_code
_entity_poly.pdbx_strand_id
1 'polypeptide(L)'
;MMEELLPAETSSFPGPIPTQSVSSDEFTPPPQTVRQKQVEARIKELGDRLARHQGVSRRAFFKTAAGMAAAFVAMNDVYGPIFGASLAEAQNPDLANERAKALSGQFIMDMHTHFLRDDTRLQNFVRSREAVGKAGWNPALAGKPQTLEDLKFANYFKEIYFDSDTKVALISGSGSEEPRDWFLTNEMKAEARAKVNKLTGSQRLMSHAIFMPGMPGWLEAVDKAIAELKPDSFKGYTVGDNTNKQLSKHPWRMDDEKLLYPFYEKLAKAGLVNVCVHKGLYNLSTSQKFPHLLNHADVRDVGKAAKDWPQLNFIIYHSAFRFTGGEGKNGLAQFEQTGRVDWVTDLAEIPAKYGVTNVYGDLGQIFAQSTVAEPRLCAAMMGMLVKGLGADHVVWGTDAIWTGAPQWQIEAMRRLEIPEDMQKQHGFPALGPADGPTKRMIFGENSARLYKFDAKRRAELTTDRIALAKADYEREGPKRTNLR
;
A
#
# COMPACT_ATOMS: atom_id res chain seq x y z
N MET A 1 26.20 19.88 32.25
CA MET A 1 25.12 20.04 33.26
C MET A 1 23.74 20.34 32.67
N MET A 2 23.59 20.54 31.38
CA MET A 2 22.28 20.60 30.72
C MET A 2 21.96 19.34 29.85
N GLU A 3 22.97 18.48 29.61
CA GLU A 3 22.77 17.20 28.88
C GLU A 3 22.23 16.06 29.77
N GLU A 4 22.31 16.19 31.11
CA GLU A 4 21.82 15.16 32.04
C GLU A 4 20.32 15.24 32.37
N LEU A 5 19.59 16.25 31.86
CA LEU A 5 18.16 16.44 32.12
C LEU A 5 17.24 16.10 30.95
N LEU A 6 17.79 15.64 29.82
CA LEU A 6 16.94 15.09 28.78
C LEU A 6 16.59 13.63 29.14
N PRO A 7 15.30 13.26 29.17
CA PRO A 7 14.95 11.87 29.41
C PRO A 7 15.67 11.00 28.41
N ALA A 8 16.32 9.93 28.88
CA ALA A 8 16.97 8.93 28.04
C ALA A 8 16.02 8.62 26.87
N GLU A 9 16.47 8.83 25.63
CA GLU A 9 15.69 8.54 24.45
C GLU A 9 15.23 7.07 24.57
N THR A 10 13.96 6.90 24.86
CA THR A 10 13.35 5.58 24.77
C THR A 10 13.62 5.04 23.38
N SER A 11 14.04 3.82 23.26
CA SER A 11 14.63 3.11 22.12
C SER A 11 13.84 3.07 20.80
N SER A 12 12.83 3.91 20.61
CA SER A 12 12.09 4.05 19.37
C SER A 12 12.73 5.14 18.49
N PHE A 13 13.08 4.80 17.28
CA PHE A 13 13.56 5.76 16.29
C PHE A 13 12.36 6.42 15.58
N PRO A 14 11.99 7.67 15.90
CA PRO A 14 10.91 8.38 15.24
C PRO A 14 11.41 9.04 13.93
N GLY A 15 11.95 8.22 13.03
CA GLY A 15 12.43 8.69 11.73
C GLY A 15 11.29 9.11 10.79
N PRO A 16 11.58 9.86 9.74
CA PRO A 16 10.57 10.28 8.75
C PRO A 16 10.10 9.12 7.86
N ILE A 17 10.86 8.04 7.78
CA ILE A 17 10.53 6.79 7.08
C ILE A 17 10.77 5.59 8.00
N PRO A 18 10.10 4.45 7.78
CA PRO A 18 10.46 3.20 8.42
C PRO A 18 11.88 2.78 8.04
N THR A 19 12.61 2.17 8.97
CA THR A 19 13.94 1.58 8.74
C THR A 19 13.94 0.06 8.91
N GLN A 20 12.77 -0.54 8.82
CA GLN A 20 12.50 -1.96 8.91
C GLN A 20 11.36 -2.29 7.95
N SER A 21 11.29 -3.52 7.45
CA SER A 21 10.12 -3.98 6.71
C SER A 21 8.85 -3.71 7.50
N VAL A 22 7.88 -3.09 6.85
CA VAL A 22 6.59 -2.81 7.48
C VAL A 22 5.75 -4.07 7.58
N SER A 23 4.87 -4.14 8.59
CA SER A 23 3.94 -5.26 8.75
C SER A 23 2.80 -5.20 7.75
N SER A 24 2.10 -6.31 7.62
CA SER A 24 0.77 -6.40 7.03
C SER A 24 -0.13 -7.25 7.92
N ASP A 25 -1.35 -7.49 7.49
CA ASP A 25 -2.24 -8.46 8.12
C ASP A 25 -1.77 -9.92 7.91
N GLU A 26 -0.87 -10.17 6.97
CA GLU A 26 -0.45 -11.50 6.57
C GLU A 26 0.89 -11.96 7.12
N PHE A 27 1.74 -11.04 7.56
CA PHE A 27 3.04 -11.40 8.09
C PHE A 27 3.56 -10.41 9.13
N THR A 28 4.42 -10.92 9.98
CA THR A 28 5.17 -10.14 10.97
C THR A 28 6.53 -9.76 10.38
N PRO A 29 6.98 -8.50 10.50
CA PRO A 29 8.28 -8.07 9.98
C PRO A 29 9.42 -8.86 10.61
N PRO A 30 10.43 -9.26 9.82
CA PRO A 30 11.66 -9.83 10.37
C PRO A 30 12.49 -8.78 11.10
N PRO A 31 13.53 -9.20 11.87
CA PRO A 31 14.49 -8.27 12.43
C PRO A 31 15.15 -7.42 11.34
N GLN A 32 15.56 -6.19 11.70
CA GLN A 32 16.32 -5.35 10.81
C GLN A 32 17.57 -6.06 10.29
N THR A 33 17.77 -5.97 8.98
CA THR A 33 19.01 -6.40 8.34
C THR A 33 20.15 -5.44 8.68
N VAL A 34 21.39 -5.84 8.37
CA VAL A 34 22.57 -4.98 8.54
C VAL A 34 22.40 -3.67 7.74
N ARG A 35 21.93 -3.74 6.49
CA ARG A 35 21.69 -2.54 5.66
C ARG A 35 20.64 -1.62 6.24
N GLN A 36 19.53 -2.16 6.77
CA GLN A 36 18.50 -1.36 7.42
C GLN A 36 19.02 -0.65 8.66
N LYS A 37 19.85 -1.31 9.48
CA LYS A 37 20.56 -0.66 10.61
C LYS A 37 21.51 0.43 10.15
N GLN A 38 22.22 0.23 9.04
CA GLN A 38 23.08 1.25 8.45
C GLN A 38 22.27 2.48 7.98
N VAL A 39 21.12 2.27 7.32
CA VAL A 39 20.21 3.37 6.95
C VAL A 39 19.76 4.13 8.18
N GLU A 40 19.31 3.43 9.24
CA GLU A 40 18.89 4.07 10.49
C GLU A 40 20.00 4.90 11.12
N ALA A 41 21.20 4.34 11.23
CA ALA A 41 22.38 5.06 11.74
C ALA A 41 22.69 6.29 10.89
N ARG A 42 22.60 6.18 9.56
CA ARG A 42 22.86 7.29 8.64
C ARG A 42 21.79 8.37 8.72
N ILE A 43 20.52 8.01 8.88
CA ILE A 43 19.44 8.98 9.12
C ILE A 43 19.69 9.75 10.42
N LYS A 44 20.09 9.06 11.50
CA LYS A 44 20.41 9.70 12.79
C LYS A 44 21.58 10.68 12.65
N GLU A 45 22.66 10.27 12.00
CA GLU A 45 23.83 11.11 11.76
C GLU A 45 23.49 12.38 10.97
N LEU A 46 22.78 12.22 9.83
CA LEU A 46 22.33 13.35 9.01
C LEU A 46 21.38 14.25 9.82
N GLY A 47 20.43 13.64 10.54
CA GLY A 47 19.49 14.36 11.38
C GLY A 47 20.16 15.19 12.47
N ASP A 48 21.15 14.65 13.18
CA ASP A 48 21.90 15.38 14.21
C ASP A 48 22.69 16.55 13.64
N ARG A 49 23.34 16.33 12.49
CA ARG A 49 24.13 17.36 11.83
C ARG A 49 23.26 18.49 11.28
N LEU A 50 22.20 18.14 10.53
CA LEU A 50 21.35 19.10 9.84
C LEU A 50 20.42 19.84 10.79
N ALA A 51 19.90 19.18 11.83
CA ALA A 51 19.09 19.82 12.87
C ALA A 51 19.89 20.90 13.60
N ARG A 52 21.16 20.62 13.98
CA ARG A 52 22.04 21.62 14.58
C ARG A 52 22.30 22.82 13.65
N HIS A 53 22.55 22.56 12.38
CA HIS A 53 22.73 23.61 11.38
C HIS A 53 21.51 24.51 11.23
N GLN A 54 20.30 23.94 11.34
CA GLN A 54 19.02 24.67 11.24
C GLN A 54 18.52 25.22 12.59
N GLY A 55 19.25 25.02 13.69
CA GLY A 55 18.88 25.52 15.02
C GLY A 55 17.63 24.85 15.63
N VAL A 56 17.31 23.63 15.22
CA VAL A 56 16.13 22.87 15.70
C VAL A 56 16.55 21.55 16.35
N SER A 57 15.65 20.94 17.12
CA SER A 57 15.89 19.59 17.64
C SER A 57 15.81 18.55 16.50
N ARG A 58 16.54 17.43 16.60
CA ARG A 58 16.46 16.31 15.66
C ARG A 58 15.02 15.83 15.45
N ARG A 59 14.23 15.76 16.53
CA ARG A 59 12.83 15.35 16.47
C ARG A 59 11.99 16.35 15.66
N ALA A 60 12.23 17.63 15.80
CA ALA A 60 11.57 18.67 14.99
C ALA A 60 12.01 18.58 13.52
N PHE A 61 13.31 18.41 13.27
CA PHE A 61 13.86 18.24 11.92
C PHE A 61 13.21 17.08 11.17
N PHE A 62 13.07 15.91 11.80
CA PHE A 62 12.46 14.74 11.16
C PHE A 62 10.97 14.89 10.81
N LYS A 63 10.30 15.92 11.32
CA LYS A 63 8.93 16.25 10.93
C LYS A 63 8.84 17.16 9.70
N THR A 64 9.98 17.65 9.20
CA THR A 64 10.04 18.58 8.08
C THR A 64 10.25 17.89 6.73
N ALA A 65 9.99 18.61 5.64
CA ALA A 65 10.32 18.16 4.30
C ALA A 65 11.84 17.92 4.11
N ALA A 66 12.69 18.74 4.75
CA ALA A 66 14.14 18.56 4.76
C ALA A 66 14.56 17.27 5.48
N GLY A 67 13.91 16.94 6.60
CA GLY A 67 14.10 15.66 7.30
C GLY A 67 13.71 14.46 6.45
N MET A 68 12.62 14.56 5.69
CA MET A 68 12.21 13.53 4.71
C MET A 68 13.28 13.37 3.60
N ALA A 69 13.79 14.47 3.04
CA ALA A 69 14.86 14.43 2.05
C ALA A 69 16.14 13.77 2.61
N ALA A 70 16.51 14.10 3.85
CA ALA A 70 17.66 13.50 4.52
C ALA A 70 17.55 11.98 4.67
N ALA A 71 16.34 11.47 4.92
CA ALA A 71 16.11 10.03 5.00
C ALA A 71 16.36 9.32 3.66
N PHE A 72 15.89 9.90 2.54
CA PHE A 72 16.15 9.33 1.22
C PHE A 72 17.60 9.51 0.75
N VAL A 73 18.31 10.55 1.20
CA VAL A 73 19.76 10.63 1.03
C VAL A 73 20.45 9.48 1.76
N ALA A 74 20.06 9.20 3.00
CA ALA A 74 20.62 8.06 3.76
C ALA A 74 20.31 6.70 3.08
N MET A 75 19.13 6.54 2.48
CA MET A 75 18.81 5.37 1.68
C MET A 75 19.77 5.23 0.49
N ASN A 76 19.98 6.31 -0.26
CA ASN A 76 20.90 6.32 -1.40
C ASN A 76 22.36 6.04 -1.00
N ASP A 77 22.80 6.52 0.17
CA ASP A 77 24.15 6.27 0.68
C ASP A 77 24.41 4.77 0.96
N VAL A 78 23.36 4.01 1.28
CA VAL A 78 23.46 2.57 1.63
C VAL A 78 23.11 1.65 0.46
N TYR A 79 22.10 2.00 -0.32
CA TYR A 79 21.55 1.13 -1.39
C TYR A 79 21.94 1.57 -2.81
N GLY A 80 22.59 2.72 -2.96
CA GLY A 80 22.87 3.34 -4.25
C GLY A 80 21.80 4.36 -4.68
N PRO A 81 22.00 5.07 -5.79
CA PRO A 81 21.14 6.16 -6.25
C PRO A 81 19.83 5.62 -6.86
N ILE A 82 18.82 5.45 -6.01
CA ILE A 82 17.49 4.94 -6.37
C ILE A 82 16.42 6.03 -6.18
N PHE A 83 16.67 6.99 -5.29
CA PHE A 83 15.71 8.05 -4.98
C PHE A 83 16.22 9.43 -5.39
N GLY A 84 15.42 10.22 -6.07
CA GLY A 84 15.70 11.62 -6.39
C GLY A 84 15.68 12.49 -5.12
N ALA A 85 16.78 12.43 -4.35
CA ALA A 85 16.99 13.22 -3.15
C ALA A 85 18.43 13.73 -3.13
N SER A 86 18.65 14.96 -2.65
CA SER A 86 19.96 15.57 -2.57
C SER A 86 20.27 16.12 -1.18
N LEU A 87 21.55 16.16 -0.83
CA LEU A 87 22.00 16.78 0.40
C LEU A 87 21.67 18.28 0.42
N ALA A 88 21.67 18.95 -0.75
CA ALA A 88 21.30 20.36 -0.87
C ALA A 88 19.84 20.59 -0.45
N GLU A 89 18.91 19.73 -0.88
CA GLU A 89 17.50 19.76 -0.43
C GLU A 89 17.39 19.53 1.08
N ALA A 90 18.10 18.54 1.62
CA ALA A 90 18.08 18.24 3.05
C ALA A 90 18.69 19.35 3.93
N GLN A 91 19.65 20.11 3.40
CA GLN A 91 20.29 21.23 4.09
C GLN A 91 19.49 22.53 4.05
N ASN A 92 18.67 22.72 3.02
CA ASN A 92 17.94 23.96 2.79
C ASN A 92 16.43 23.75 3.02
N PRO A 93 15.88 24.21 4.17
CA PRO A 93 14.46 24.09 4.47
C PRO A 93 13.55 24.75 3.44
N ASP A 94 13.95 25.87 2.86
CA ASP A 94 13.14 26.60 1.88
C ASP A 94 12.99 25.77 0.59
N LEU A 95 14.09 25.22 0.08
CA LEU A 95 14.09 24.35 -1.10
C LEU A 95 13.22 23.09 -0.86
N ALA A 96 13.35 22.46 0.31
CA ALA A 96 12.54 21.31 0.67
C ALA A 96 11.04 21.65 0.79
N ASN A 97 10.71 22.81 1.40
CA ASN A 97 9.34 23.26 1.55
C ASN A 97 8.72 23.69 0.22
N GLU A 98 9.46 24.35 -0.66
CA GLU A 98 9.01 24.69 -2.03
C GLU A 98 8.63 23.44 -2.80
N ARG A 99 9.47 22.39 -2.75
CA ARG A 99 9.17 21.11 -3.38
C ARG A 99 7.91 20.47 -2.77
N ALA A 100 7.79 20.42 -1.46
CA ALA A 100 6.61 19.86 -0.78
C ALA A 100 5.34 20.63 -1.16
N LYS A 101 5.42 21.96 -1.19
CA LYS A 101 4.29 22.83 -1.58
C LYS A 101 3.89 22.62 -3.04
N ALA A 102 4.84 22.52 -3.96
CA ALA A 102 4.57 22.27 -5.37
C ALA A 102 3.83 20.93 -5.59
N LEU A 103 4.09 19.93 -4.75
CA LEU A 103 3.48 18.59 -4.84
C LEU A 103 2.21 18.41 -3.97
N SER A 104 1.87 19.34 -3.11
CA SER A 104 0.73 19.22 -2.17
C SER A 104 -0.63 19.11 -2.88
N GLY A 105 -0.74 19.71 -4.07
CA GLY A 105 -1.92 19.66 -4.93
C GLY A 105 -2.04 18.40 -5.79
N GLN A 106 -1.06 17.49 -5.76
CA GLN A 106 -1.08 16.26 -6.56
C GLN A 106 -2.30 15.41 -6.22
N PHE A 107 -3.02 14.93 -7.24
CA PHE A 107 -4.19 14.09 -7.04
C PHE A 107 -3.75 12.65 -6.74
N ILE A 108 -3.98 12.23 -5.51
CA ILE A 108 -3.62 10.89 -5.02
C ILE A 108 -4.90 10.17 -4.60
N MET A 109 -5.16 9.04 -5.23
CA MET A 109 -6.28 8.15 -4.97
C MET A 109 -5.74 6.79 -4.54
N ASP A 110 -5.85 6.49 -3.24
CA ASP A 110 -5.37 5.26 -2.63
C ASP A 110 -6.43 4.18 -2.74
N MET A 111 -6.17 3.21 -3.60
CA MET A 111 -7.14 2.16 -3.94
C MET A 111 -7.09 0.95 -3.01
N HIS A 112 -6.22 1.00 -1.98
CA HIS A 112 -6.03 -0.14 -1.10
C HIS A 112 -5.76 0.31 0.32
N THR A 113 -6.85 0.46 1.09
CA THR A 113 -6.77 0.86 2.49
C THR A 113 -7.68 -0.01 3.36
N HIS A 114 -7.35 -0.11 4.64
CA HIS A 114 -8.04 -0.94 5.62
C HIS A 114 -8.19 -0.25 6.97
N PHE A 115 -9.18 -0.65 7.73
CA PHE A 115 -9.25 -0.50 9.17
C PHE A 115 -10.06 -1.65 9.78
N LEU A 116 -9.95 -1.84 11.08
CA LEU A 116 -10.65 -2.91 11.79
C LEU A 116 -11.93 -2.40 12.45
N ARG A 117 -12.94 -3.27 12.49
CA ARG A 117 -14.17 -3.07 13.25
C ARG A 117 -13.89 -2.98 14.76
N ASP A 118 -14.76 -2.28 15.48
CA ASP A 118 -14.55 -2.02 16.91
C ASP A 118 -14.61 -3.30 17.77
N ASP A 119 -15.46 -4.26 17.37
CA ASP A 119 -15.67 -5.53 18.04
C ASP A 119 -14.82 -6.68 17.46
N THR A 120 -13.70 -6.37 16.81
CA THR A 120 -12.84 -7.38 16.18
C THR A 120 -12.34 -8.42 17.17
N ARG A 121 -12.23 -9.66 16.71
CA ARG A 121 -11.70 -10.80 17.45
C ARG A 121 -10.27 -11.17 17.03
N LEU A 122 -9.66 -10.40 16.16
CA LEU A 122 -8.35 -10.65 15.55
C LEU A 122 -7.19 -10.41 16.54
N GLN A 123 -7.23 -11.06 17.69
CA GLN A 123 -6.19 -10.97 18.71
C GLN A 123 -4.81 -11.45 18.24
N ASN A 124 -4.75 -12.12 17.07
CA ASN A 124 -3.49 -12.51 16.47
C ASN A 124 -2.59 -11.31 16.16
N PHE A 125 -3.16 -10.18 15.75
CA PHE A 125 -2.41 -8.94 15.53
C PHE A 125 -1.73 -8.44 16.80
N VAL A 126 -2.46 -8.43 17.94
CA VAL A 126 -1.90 -8.05 19.24
C VAL A 126 -0.76 -8.98 19.62
N ARG A 127 -0.97 -10.29 19.54
CA ARG A 127 0.06 -11.29 19.87
C ARG A 127 1.29 -11.17 18.99
N SER A 128 1.10 -10.91 17.69
CA SER A 128 2.22 -10.72 16.76
C SER A 128 3.04 -9.49 17.12
N ARG A 129 2.41 -8.37 17.43
CA ARG A 129 3.08 -7.14 17.85
C ARG A 129 3.83 -7.33 19.18
N GLU A 130 3.21 -7.98 20.14
CA GLU A 130 3.87 -8.31 21.42
C GLU A 130 5.08 -9.22 21.23
N ALA A 131 4.97 -10.23 20.37
CA ALA A 131 6.08 -11.13 20.05
C ALA A 131 7.24 -10.38 19.41
N VAL A 132 6.97 -9.48 18.45
CA VAL A 132 7.97 -8.64 17.79
C VAL A 132 8.65 -7.70 18.79
N GLY A 133 7.89 -7.09 19.70
CA GLY A 133 8.43 -6.25 20.77
C GLY A 133 9.31 -7.03 21.74
N LYS A 134 8.84 -8.19 22.21
CA LYS A 134 9.61 -9.09 23.12
C LYS A 134 10.89 -9.62 22.48
N ALA A 135 10.85 -9.92 21.18
CA ALA A 135 12.04 -10.37 20.43
C ALA A 135 13.04 -9.24 20.14
N GLY A 136 12.70 -7.99 20.43
CA GLY A 136 13.53 -6.84 20.12
C GLY A 136 13.64 -6.53 18.61
N TRP A 137 12.72 -7.09 17.82
CA TRP A 137 12.71 -6.86 16.35
C TRP A 137 12.24 -5.47 15.98
N ASN A 138 11.34 -4.91 16.77
CA ASN A 138 10.93 -3.51 16.68
C ASN A 138 10.98 -2.87 18.08
N PRO A 139 12.02 -2.09 18.40
CA PRO A 139 12.17 -1.43 19.69
C PRO A 139 11.01 -0.50 20.05
N ALA A 140 10.29 0.05 19.07
CA ALA A 140 9.14 0.91 19.31
C ALA A 140 7.97 0.19 19.97
N LEU A 141 7.88 -1.13 19.83
CA LEU A 141 6.85 -1.99 20.43
C LEU A 141 7.29 -2.57 21.80
N ALA A 142 8.58 -2.51 22.12
CA ALA A 142 9.12 -3.12 23.34
C ALA A 142 8.54 -2.48 24.61
N GLY A 143 8.09 -3.34 25.54
CA GLY A 143 7.61 -2.91 26.84
C GLY A 143 6.30 -2.11 26.85
N LYS A 144 5.60 -2.01 25.71
CA LYS A 144 4.30 -1.33 25.60
C LYS A 144 3.18 -2.35 25.46
N PRO A 145 2.06 -2.17 26.16
CA PRO A 145 0.84 -2.92 25.86
C PRO A 145 0.44 -2.72 24.40
N GLN A 146 0.17 -3.81 23.72
CA GLN A 146 -0.30 -3.74 22.34
C GLN A 146 -1.82 -3.83 22.30
N THR A 147 -2.43 -2.99 21.47
CA THR A 147 -3.88 -2.94 21.26
C THR A 147 -4.18 -2.89 19.78
N LEU A 148 -5.46 -2.90 19.42
CA LEU A 148 -5.93 -2.71 18.05
C LEU A 148 -6.46 -1.29 17.79
N GLU A 149 -6.38 -0.38 18.77
CA GLU A 149 -6.96 0.97 18.67
C GLU A 149 -6.34 1.79 17.52
N ASP A 150 -5.06 1.63 17.29
CA ASP A 150 -4.35 2.28 16.19
C ASP A 150 -4.71 1.69 14.79
N LEU A 151 -5.45 0.59 14.74
CA LEU A 151 -5.96 -0.02 13.50
C LEU A 151 -7.44 0.27 13.27
N LYS A 152 -8.07 1.10 14.12
CA LYS A 152 -9.49 1.44 14.03
C LYS A 152 -9.73 2.72 13.23
N PHE A 153 -11.01 2.99 12.96
CA PHE A 153 -11.46 4.07 12.10
C PHE A 153 -10.90 5.46 12.44
N ALA A 154 -10.85 5.83 13.72
CA ALA A 154 -10.41 7.19 14.09
C ALA A 154 -8.95 7.44 13.68
N ASN A 155 -8.07 6.45 13.90
CA ASN A 155 -6.68 6.55 13.51
C ASN A 155 -6.50 6.42 11.99
N TYR A 156 -7.24 5.50 11.35
CA TYR A 156 -7.30 5.39 9.89
C TYR A 156 -7.64 6.74 9.25
N PHE A 157 -8.72 7.39 9.69
CA PHE A 157 -9.16 8.67 9.14
C PHE A 157 -8.09 9.76 9.27
N LYS A 158 -7.43 9.82 10.45
CA LYS A 158 -6.32 10.73 10.70
C LYS A 158 -5.14 10.46 9.76
N GLU A 159 -4.67 9.23 9.68
CA GLU A 159 -3.47 8.88 8.91
C GLU A 159 -3.67 9.05 7.41
N ILE A 160 -4.84 8.68 6.89
CA ILE A 160 -5.16 8.81 5.47
C ILE A 160 -5.31 10.28 5.08
N TYR A 161 -6.09 11.08 5.81
CA TYR A 161 -6.48 12.40 5.33
C TYR A 161 -5.70 13.56 5.93
N PHE A 162 -5.17 13.41 7.15
CA PHE A 162 -4.44 14.49 7.83
C PHE A 162 -2.93 14.27 7.80
N ASP A 163 -2.46 13.05 8.01
CA ASP A 163 -1.04 12.74 8.03
C ASP A 163 -0.45 12.41 6.65
N SER A 164 -1.26 12.39 5.59
CA SER A 164 -0.79 12.14 4.22
C SER A 164 -1.45 13.05 3.18
N ASP A 165 -0.88 13.06 1.97
CA ASP A 165 -1.41 13.81 0.83
C ASP A 165 -2.55 13.08 0.09
N THR A 166 -3.03 11.95 0.59
CA THR A 166 -4.14 11.20 0.01
C THR A 166 -5.40 12.06 -0.07
N LYS A 167 -5.98 12.10 -1.27
CA LYS A 167 -7.20 12.88 -1.52
C LYS A 167 -8.46 12.03 -1.45
N VAL A 168 -8.40 10.83 -2.00
CA VAL A 168 -9.48 9.83 -2.01
C VAL A 168 -8.92 8.49 -1.58
N ALA A 169 -9.65 7.77 -0.75
CA ALA A 169 -9.29 6.42 -0.36
C ALA A 169 -10.42 5.43 -0.71
N LEU A 170 -10.05 4.17 -0.96
CA LEU A 170 -10.98 3.08 -1.12
C LEU A 170 -10.78 2.07 0.01
N ILE A 171 -11.84 1.87 0.81
CA ILE A 171 -11.82 0.85 1.86
C ILE A 171 -11.92 -0.52 1.22
N SER A 172 -10.89 -1.30 1.41
CA SER A 172 -10.88 -2.73 1.16
C SER A 172 -11.40 -3.48 2.39
N GLY A 173 -11.26 -4.76 2.42
CA GLY A 173 -11.58 -5.61 3.56
C GLY A 173 -10.99 -6.97 3.28
N SER A 174 -10.93 -7.82 4.28
CA SER A 174 -10.63 -9.24 4.12
C SER A 174 -11.86 -10.04 4.51
N GLY A 175 -12.30 -10.93 3.63
CA GLY A 175 -13.31 -11.92 3.94
C GLY A 175 -12.66 -13.12 4.62
N SER A 176 -13.44 -13.80 5.45
CA SER A 176 -13.12 -15.09 6.06
C SER A 176 -14.32 -16.02 5.93
N GLU A 177 -14.08 -17.32 5.91
CA GLU A 177 -15.16 -18.31 5.99
C GLU A 177 -15.88 -18.27 7.35
N GLU A 178 -15.22 -17.62 8.35
CA GLU A 178 -15.82 -17.24 9.62
C GLU A 178 -16.23 -15.77 9.60
N PRO A 179 -17.53 -15.40 9.54
CA PRO A 179 -17.98 -14.01 9.40
C PRO A 179 -17.49 -13.07 10.51
N ARG A 180 -17.19 -13.60 11.69
CA ARG A 180 -16.66 -12.84 12.84
C ARG A 180 -15.24 -12.35 12.64
N ASP A 181 -14.49 -12.97 11.74
CA ASP A 181 -13.09 -12.65 11.47
C ASP A 181 -12.93 -11.68 10.30
N TRP A 182 -14.03 -11.21 9.70
CA TRP A 182 -13.98 -10.15 8.72
C TRP A 182 -13.47 -8.87 9.36
N PHE A 183 -12.57 -8.18 8.69
CA PHE A 183 -12.09 -6.86 9.14
C PHE A 183 -13.25 -5.85 9.24
N LEU A 184 -14.07 -5.79 8.22
CA LEU A 184 -15.31 -5.03 8.14
C LEU A 184 -16.32 -5.81 7.32
N THR A 185 -17.59 -5.84 7.74
CA THR A 185 -18.65 -6.36 6.86
C THR A 185 -18.89 -5.42 5.68
N ASN A 186 -19.60 -5.87 4.66
CA ASN A 186 -19.95 -5.03 3.53
C ASN A 186 -20.82 -3.84 3.94
N GLU A 187 -21.72 -4.04 4.90
CA GLU A 187 -22.56 -3.00 5.48
C GLU A 187 -21.74 -1.96 6.22
N MET A 188 -20.79 -2.37 7.08
CA MET A 188 -19.90 -1.45 7.80
C MET A 188 -19.08 -0.57 6.85
N LYS A 189 -18.60 -1.11 5.73
CA LYS A 189 -17.88 -0.35 4.72
C LYS A 189 -18.77 0.67 4.01
N ALA A 190 -19.99 0.27 3.65
CA ALA A 190 -20.97 1.15 3.02
C ALA A 190 -21.38 2.29 3.98
N GLU A 191 -21.58 1.98 5.26
CA GLU A 191 -21.88 2.97 6.30
C GLU A 191 -20.73 3.95 6.52
N ALA A 192 -19.49 3.44 6.66
CA ALA A 192 -18.31 4.30 6.81
C ALA A 192 -18.14 5.24 5.62
N ARG A 193 -18.30 4.73 4.39
CA ARG A 193 -18.30 5.54 3.16
C ARG A 193 -19.36 6.63 3.20
N ALA A 194 -20.59 6.28 3.52
CA ALA A 194 -21.69 7.23 3.59
C ALA A 194 -21.44 8.32 4.65
N LYS A 195 -20.98 7.92 5.85
CA LYS A 195 -20.67 8.80 6.96
C LYS A 195 -19.55 9.80 6.62
N VAL A 196 -18.43 9.29 6.05
CA VAL A 196 -17.31 10.15 5.66
C VAL A 196 -17.73 11.14 4.58
N ASN A 197 -18.36 10.68 3.50
CA ASN A 197 -18.73 11.54 2.38
C ASN A 197 -19.77 12.58 2.80
N LYS A 198 -20.73 12.24 3.68
CA LYS A 198 -21.65 13.21 4.28
C LYS A 198 -20.94 14.24 5.16
N LEU A 199 -19.98 13.78 5.99
CA LEU A 199 -19.21 14.66 6.88
C LEU A 199 -18.38 15.66 6.10
N THR A 200 -17.74 15.21 5.01
CA THR A 200 -16.82 16.03 4.21
C THR A 200 -17.55 16.93 3.22
N GLY A 201 -18.71 16.54 2.77
CA GLY A 201 -19.46 17.21 1.69
C GLY A 201 -18.95 16.88 0.30
N SER A 202 -18.09 15.87 0.17
CA SER A 202 -17.48 15.42 -1.09
C SER A 202 -17.23 13.90 -1.06
N GLN A 203 -16.88 13.30 -2.18
CA GLN A 203 -16.57 11.86 -2.27
C GLN A 203 -15.10 11.60 -1.89
N ARG A 204 -14.80 11.53 -0.61
CA ARG A 204 -13.47 11.20 -0.07
C ARG A 204 -13.23 9.72 0.11
N LEU A 205 -14.29 8.95 0.34
CA LEU A 205 -14.21 7.54 0.65
C LEU A 205 -15.05 6.71 -0.31
N MET A 206 -14.46 5.66 -0.83
CA MET A 206 -15.07 4.61 -1.64
C MET A 206 -14.98 3.28 -0.90
N SER A 207 -15.70 2.26 -1.33
CA SER A 207 -15.68 0.95 -0.67
C SER A 207 -15.92 -0.22 -1.62
N HIS A 208 -15.19 -1.30 -1.39
CA HIS A 208 -15.50 -2.62 -1.98
C HIS A 208 -16.66 -3.29 -1.27
N ALA A 209 -17.38 -4.18 -1.99
CA ALA A 209 -18.01 -5.33 -1.39
C ALA A 209 -17.10 -6.56 -1.53
N ILE A 210 -16.93 -7.31 -0.45
CA ILE A 210 -16.25 -8.60 -0.47
C ILE A 210 -17.24 -9.65 -0.99
N PHE A 211 -16.75 -10.53 -1.85
CA PHE A 211 -17.47 -11.71 -2.30
C PHE A 211 -16.68 -12.98 -1.97
N MET A 212 -17.40 -14.06 -1.65
CA MET A 212 -16.82 -15.32 -1.17
C MET A 212 -17.33 -16.48 -2.02
N PRO A 213 -16.75 -16.71 -3.21
CA PRO A 213 -17.20 -17.76 -4.12
C PRO A 213 -17.22 -19.14 -3.48
N GLY A 214 -18.26 -19.91 -3.74
CA GLY A 214 -18.42 -21.26 -3.20
C GLY A 214 -19.05 -21.34 -1.82
N MET A 215 -19.12 -20.25 -1.08
CA MET A 215 -19.86 -20.20 0.18
C MET A 215 -21.39 -20.28 -0.07
N PRO A 216 -22.14 -20.95 0.78
CA PRO A 216 -23.60 -20.96 0.63
C PRO A 216 -24.19 -19.54 0.56
N GLY A 217 -25.06 -19.28 -0.44
CA GLY A 217 -25.72 -17.98 -0.60
C GLY A 217 -24.83 -16.83 -1.08
N TRP A 218 -23.64 -17.09 -1.57
CA TRP A 218 -22.71 -16.02 -1.94
C TRP A 218 -23.16 -15.16 -3.13
N LEU A 219 -23.85 -15.75 -4.12
CA LEU A 219 -24.40 -15.00 -5.26
C LEU A 219 -25.58 -14.12 -4.85
N GLU A 220 -26.41 -14.59 -3.93
CA GLU A 220 -27.50 -13.81 -3.33
C GLU A 220 -26.94 -12.64 -2.49
N ALA A 221 -25.83 -12.86 -1.78
CA ALA A 221 -25.11 -11.80 -1.07
C ALA A 221 -24.55 -10.74 -2.03
N VAL A 222 -24.10 -11.14 -3.22
CA VAL A 222 -23.68 -10.22 -4.29
C VAL A 222 -24.88 -9.39 -4.78
N ASP A 223 -26.02 -10.02 -5.08
CA ASP A 223 -27.23 -9.32 -5.52
C ASP A 223 -27.67 -8.29 -4.47
N LYS A 224 -27.69 -8.68 -3.20
CA LYS A 224 -28.00 -7.78 -2.09
C LYS A 224 -27.02 -6.62 -2.01
N ALA A 225 -25.72 -6.89 -2.12
CA ALA A 225 -24.71 -5.84 -2.08
C ALA A 225 -24.89 -4.83 -3.24
N ILE A 226 -25.18 -5.30 -4.45
CA ILE A 226 -25.46 -4.44 -5.61
C ILE A 226 -26.69 -3.56 -5.35
N ALA A 227 -27.78 -4.15 -4.90
CA ALA A 227 -29.07 -3.47 -4.73
C ALA A 227 -29.08 -2.46 -3.58
N GLU A 228 -28.55 -2.87 -2.42
CA GLU A 228 -28.69 -2.12 -1.17
C GLU A 228 -27.46 -1.29 -0.81
N LEU A 229 -26.24 -1.87 -0.96
CA LEU A 229 -25.01 -1.25 -0.49
C LEU A 229 -24.32 -0.39 -1.56
N LYS A 230 -24.60 -0.67 -2.84
CA LYS A 230 -24.06 0.07 -4.00
C LYS A 230 -22.54 0.28 -3.90
N PRO A 231 -21.76 -0.81 -3.82
CA PRO A 231 -20.30 -0.71 -3.71
C PRO A 231 -19.69 -0.08 -4.96
N ASP A 232 -18.53 0.52 -4.82
CA ASP A 232 -17.81 1.09 -5.96
C ASP A 232 -17.15 -0.01 -6.82
N SER A 233 -16.87 -1.17 -6.22
CA SER A 233 -16.30 -2.36 -6.85
C SER A 233 -16.43 -3.58 -5.94
N PHE A 234 -16.01 -4.74 -6.44
CA PHE A 234 -15.96 -5.98 -5.66
C PHE A 234 -14.51 -6.44 -5.46
N LYS A 235 -14.24 -7.04 -4.30
CA LYS A 235 -12.93 -7.66 -3.99
C LYS A 235 -13.10 -9.08 -3.47
N GLY A 236 -12.25 -9.99 -3.97
CA GLY A 236 -12.17 -11.38 -3.52
C GLY A 236 -10.75 -11.86 -3.29
N TYR A 237 -10.64 -12.96 -2.58
CA TYR A 237 -9.39 -13.63 -2.22
C TYR A 237 -9.39 -15.04 -2.78
N THR A 238 -8.56 -15.30 -3.77
CA THR A 238 -8.58 -16.58 -4.50
C THR A 238 -8.15 -17.78 -3.65
N VAL A 239 -7.42 -17.54 -2.57
CA VAL A 239 -7.08 -18.58 -1.60
C VAL A 239 -8.25 -18.95 -0.67
N GLY A 240 -9.42 -18.33 -0.81
CA GLY A 240 -10.58 -18.51 0.07
C GLY A 240 -10.45 -17.71 1.35
N ASP A 241 -10.19 -18.35 2.49
CA ASP A 241 -9.97 -17.66 3.76
C ASP A 241 -8.54 -17.12 3.84
N ASN A 242 -8.37 -15.81 3.65
CA ASN A 242 -7.07 -15.17 3.74
C ASN A 242 -6.63 -14.94 5.20
N THR A 243 -7.57 -14.73 6.09
CA THR A 243 -7.33 -14.48 7.52
C THR A 243 -6.80 -15.73 8.21
N ASN A 244 -7.32 -16.89 7.83
CA ASN A 244 -6.88 -18.18 8.36
C ASN A 244 -6.85 -19.26 7.28
N LYS A 245 -5.74 -19.39 6.60
CA LYS A 245 -5.55 -20.34 5.50
C LYS A 245 -5.82 -21.82 5.86
N GLN A 246 -5.84 -22.17 7.17
CA GLN A 246 -6.24 -23.52 7.61
C GLN A 246 -7.74 -23.75 7.49
N LEU A 247 -8.56 -22.70 7.54
CA LEU A 247 -10.01 -22.77 7.42
C LEU A 247 -10.47 -22.72 5.98
N SER A 248 -9.58 -22.40 5.03
CA SER A 248 -9.92 -22.24 3.62
C SER A 248 -10.45 -23.54 3.01
N LYS A 249 -11.77 -23.58 2.77
CA LYS A 249 -12.48 -24.70 2.13
C LYS A 249 -12.95 -24.34 0.73
N HIS A 250 -13.00 -23.04 0.41
CA HIS A 250 -13.55 -22.52 -0.84
C HIS A 250 -12.52 -21.66 -1.61
N PRO A 251 -11.30 -22.19 -1.89
CA PRO A 251 -10.38 -21.50 -2.80
C PRO A 251 -10.96 -21.56 -4.22
N TRP A 252 -10.70 -20.51 -5.01
CA TRP A 252 -11.29 -20.39 -6.34
C TRP A 252 -10.30 -19.82 -7.35
N ARG A 253 -10.63 -19.94 -8.62
CA ARG A 253 -9.86 -19.40 -9.74
C ARG A 253 -10.69 -18.39 -10.49
N MET A 254 -10.06 -17.35 -11.00
CA MET A 254 -10.72 -16.29 -11.77
C MET A 254 -11.31 -16.83 -13.09
N ASP A 255 -10.72 -17.87 -13.65
CA ASP A 255 -11.14 -18.52 -14.90
C ASP A 255 -12.11 -19.69 -14.71
N ASP A 256 -12.70 -19.86 -13.52
CA ASP A 256 -13.71 -20.88 -13.27
C ASP A 256 -15.07 -20.46 -13.86
N GLU A 257 -15.39 -21.05 -15.02
CA GLU A 257 -16.59 -20.70 -15.79
C GLU A 257 -17.89 -21.02 -15.03
N LYS A 258 -17.91 -22.08 -14.25
CA LYS A 258 -19.12 -22.48 -13.52
C LYS A 258 -19.35 -21.64 -12.27
N LEU A 259 -18.26 -21.32 -11.57
CA LEU A 259 -18.35 -20.63 -10.29
C LEU A 259 -18.35 -19.10 -10.47
N LEU A 260 -17.43 -18.55 -11.27
CA LEU A 260 -17.19 -17.10 -11.35
C LEU A 260 -17.95 -16.40 -12.48
N TYR A 261 -18.20 -17.05 -13.63
CA TYR A 261 -18.81 -16.36 -14.76
C TYR A 261 -20.24 -15.87 -14.48
N PRO A 262 -21.09 -16.57 -13.70
CA PRO A 262 -22.36 -16.01 -13.25
C PRO A 262 -22.22 -14.71 -12.43
N PHE A 263 -21.18 -14.58 -11.64
CA PHE A 263 -20.86 -13.36 -10.91
C PHE A 263 -20.41 -12.23 -11.86
N TYR A 264 -19.51 -12.52 -12.80
CA TYR A 264 -19.08 -11.53 -13.79
C TYR A 264 -20.23 -11.02 -14.65
N GLU A 265 -21.16 -11.89 -15.01
CA GLU A 265 -22.38 -11.50 -15.73
C GLU A 265 -23.25 -10.54 -14.91
N LYS A 266 -23.44 -10.81 -13.60
CA LYS A 266 -24.17 -9.91 -12.69
C LYS A 266 -23.50 -8.54 -12.62
N LEU A 267 -22.18 -8.49 -12.48
CA LEU A 267 -21.43 -7.24 -12.42
C LEU A 267 -21.55 -6.44 -13.73
N ALA A 268 -21.37 -7.08 -14.86
CA ALA A 268 -21.50 -6.44 -16.17
C ALA A 268 -22.92 -5.85 -16.36
N LYS A 269 -23.98 -6.59 -16.02
CA LYS A 269 -25.36 -6.11 -16.04
C LYS A 269 -25.60 -4.92 -15.11
N ALA A 270 -24.95 -4.89 -13.95
CA ALA A 270 -25.05 -3.79 -12.99
C ALA A 270 -24.16 -2.58 -13.33
N GLY A 271 -23.32 -2.67 -14.37
CA GLY A 271 -22.34 -1.61 -14.71
C GLY A 271 -21.19 -1.48 -13.72
N LEU A 272 -20.96 -2.49 -12.88
CA LEU A 272 -19.86 -2.57 -11.91
C LEU A 272 -18.70 -3.31 -12.54
N VAL A 273 -17.84 -2.58 -13.24
CA VAL A 273 -16.85 -3.19 -14.13
C VAL A 273 -15.51 -3.52 -13.45
N ASN A 274 -15.29 -3.08 -12.21
CA ASN A 274 -14.00 -3.27 -11.52
C ASN A 274 -14.06 -4.47 -10.57
N VAL A 275 -13.25 -5.48 -10.84
CA VAL A 275 -13.07 -6.69 -10.02
C VAL A 275 -11.66 -6.69 -9.46
N CYS A 276 -11.57 -6.52 -8.15
CA CYS A 276 -10.30 -6.52 -7.44
C CYS A 276 -10.03 -7.90 -6.86
N VAL A 277 -8.83 -8.42 -7.07
CA VAL A 277 -8.50 -9.80 -6.68
C VAL A 277 -7.15 -9.83 -5.98
N HIS A 278 -7.17 -10.31 -4.73
CA HIS A 278 -5.97 -10.57 -3.98
C HIS A 278 -5.22 -11.74 -4.59
N LYS A 279 -3.97 -11.49 -5.00
CA LYS A 279 -3.02 -12.48 -5.50
C LYS A 279 -1.65 -12.20 -4.88
N GLY A 280 -0.79 -13.20 -4.84
CA GLY A 280 0.53 -13.04 -4.24
C GLY A 280 0.52 -13.11 -2.71
N LEU A 281 1.48 -12.42 -2.08
CA LEU A 281 1.80 -12.49 -0.64
C LEU A 281 1.84 -13.93 -0.11
N TYR A 282 2.41 -14.81 -0.92
CA TYR A 282 2.39 -16.26 -0.71
C TYR A 282 3.82 -16.81 -0.75
N ASN A 283 4.59 -16.47 0.27
CA ASN A 283 6.01 -16.76 0.37
C ASN A 283 6.34 -18.27 0.41
N LEU A 284 7.61 -18.62 0.42
CA LEU A 284 8.05 -20.01 0.36
C LEU A 284 7.56 -20.80 1.58
N SER A 285 7.60 -20.21 2.77
CA SER A 285 7.14 -20.87 4.00
C SER A 285 5.63 -21.13 3.97
N THR A 286 4.85 -20.18 3.48
CA THR A 286 3.40 -20.35 3.28
C THR A 286 3.11 -21.42 2.22
N SER A 287 3.89 -21.45 1.14
CA SER A 287 3.77 -22.47 0.09
C SER A 287 4.05 -23.88 0.61
N GLN A 288 5.00 -24.03 1.52
CA GLN A 288 5.29 -25.31 2.17
C GLN A 288 4.18 -25.74 3.14
N LYS A 289 3.61 -24.77 3.87
CA LYS A 289 2.56 -25.04 4.86
C LYS A 289 1.20 -25.34 4.23
N PHE A 290 0.87 -24.67 3.12
CA PHE A 290 -0.41 -24.76 2.42
C PHE A 290 -0.23 -24.98 0.91
N PRO A 291 0.42 -26.10 0.49
CA PRO A 291 0.76 -26.33 -0.92
C PRO A 291 -0.47 -26.41 -1.84
N HIS A 292 -1.62 -26.82 -1.33
CA HIS A 292 -2.86 -26.94 -2.07
C HIS A 292 -3.48 -25.60 -2.49
N LEU A 293 -3.13 -24.49 -1.82
CA LEU A 293 -3.60 -23.15 -2.15
C LEU A 293 -2.68 -22.41 -3.14
N LEU A 294 -1.49 -22.93 -3.41
CA LEU A 294 -0.49 -22.26 -4.24
C LEU A 294 -1.02 -21.86 -5.62
N ASN A 295 -1.75 -22.78 -6.27
CA ASN A 295 -2.32 -22.57 -7.61
C ASN A 295 -3.47 -21.56 -7.65
N HIS A 296 -3.95 -21.15 -6.50
CA HIS A 296 -4.96 -20.10 -6.35
C HIS A 296 -4.32 -18.74 -6.07
N ALA A 297 -3.12 -18.71 -5.50
CA ALA A 297 -2.41 -17.48 -5.15
C ALA A 297 -1.64 -16.84 -6.33
N ASP A 298 -1.31 -17.62 -7.37
CA ASP A 298 -0.59 -17.15 -8.56
C ASP A 298 -1.50 -16.50 -9.62
N VAL A 299 -0.94 -16.08 -10.75
CA VAL A 299 -1.65 -15.32 -11.81
C VAL A 299 -2.03 -16.12 -13.05
N ARG A 300 -1.91 -17.46 -13.03
CA ARG A 300 -2.16 -18.29 -14.21
C ARG A 300 -3.60 -18.28 -14.72
N ASP A 301 -4.54 -17.90 -13.88
CA ASP A 301 -5.97 -17.78 -14.18
C ASP A 301 -6.41 -16.40 -14.68
N VAL A 302 -5.56 -15.37 -14.50
CA VAL A 302 -5.92 -13.97 -14.81
C VAL A 302 -6.11 -13.75 -16.31
N GLY A 303 -5.18 -14.27 -17.12
CA GLY A 303 -5.19 -13.99 -18.57
C GLY A 303 -6.42 -14.56 -19.29
N LYS A 304 -6.86 -15.77 -18.91
CA LYS A 304 -8.10 -16.36 -19.47
C LYS A 304 -9.32 -15.58 -19.03
N ALA A 305 -9.44 -15.27 -17.74
CA ALA A 305 -10.55 -14.49 -17.23
C ALA A 305 -10.66 -13.12 -17.92
N ALA A 306 -9.52 -12.41 -18.08
CA ALA A 306 -9.46 -11.12 -18.76
C ALA A 306 -9.87 -11.20 -20.23
N LYS A 307 -9.47 -12.27 -20.94
CA LYS A 307 -9.81 -12.49 -22.34
C LYS A 307 -11.30 -12.80 -22.54
N ASP A 308 -11.86 -13.61 -21.65
CA ASP A 308 -13.26 -14.04 -21.73
C ASP A 308 -14.25 -12.91 -21.31
N TRP A 309 -13.76 -11.96 -20.49
CA TRP A 309 -14.54 -10.84 -19.97
C TRP A 309 -13.91 -9.48 -20.26
N PRO A 310 -13.79 -9.08 -21.54
CA PRO A 310 -13.10 -7.85 -21.93
C PRO A 310 -13.79 -6.56 -21.45
N GLN A 311 -15.06 -6.63 -21.04
CA GLN A 311 -15.83 -5.51 -20.49
C GLN A 311 -15.58 -5.28 -18.99
N LEU A 312 -14.90 -6.21 -18.28
CA LEU A 312 -14.51 -6.06 -16.88
C LEU A 312 -13.03 -5.68 -16.76
N ASN A 313 -12.68 -4.91 -15.75
CA ASN A 313 -11.31 -4.62 -15.37
C ASN A 313 -10.90 -5.53 -14.21
N PHE A 314 -9.80 -6.24 -14.35
CA PHE A 314 -9.25 -7.10 -13.32
C PHE A 314 -8.06 -6.41 -12.67
N ILE A 315 -8.23 -5.96 -11.43
CA ILE A 315 -7.22 -5.26 -10.65
C ILE A 315 -6.57 -6.25 -9.69
N ILE A 316 -5.33 -6.62 -9.99
CA ILE A 316 -4.60 -7.64 -9.24
C ILE A 316 -3.88 -6.98 -8.08
N TYR A 317 -4.38 -7.21 -6.89
CA TYR A 317 -3.86 -6.62 -5.67
C TYR A 317 -2.49 -7.19 -5.34
N HIS A 318 -1.64 -6.32 -4.77
CA HIS A 318 -0.24 -6.59 -4.49
C HIS A 318 0.57 -6.91 -5.76
N SER A 319 0.04 -6.61 -6.96
CA SER A 319 0.63 -7.01 -8.26
C SER A 319 1.14 -8.44 -8.25
N ALA A 320 0.47 -9.31 -7.48
CA ALA A 320 0.80 -10.70 -7.26
C ALA A 320 2.21 -10.98 -6.69
N PHE A 321 2.88 -10.00 -6.08
CA PHE A 321 4.21 -10.19 -5.50
C PHE A 321 4.21 -11.32 -4.48
N ARG A 322 5.12 -12.30 -4.69
CA ARG A 322 5.16 -13.52 -3.90
C ARG A 322 5.90 -13.37 -2.58
N PHE A 323 7.07 -12.71 -2.62
CA PHE A 323 8.03 -12.69 -1.53
C PHE A 323 7.70 -11.64 -0.48
N THR A 324 7.25 -12.07 0.69
CA THR A 324 6.85 -11.20 1.80
C THR A 324 7.84 -11.26 2.96
N GLY A 325 7.79 -10.27 3.82
CA GLY A 325 8.61 -10.24 5.03
C GLY A 325 10.10 -10.31 4.73
N GLY A 326 10.81 -11.26 5.33
CA GLY A 326 12.25 -11.46 5.14
C GLY A 326 12.67 -12.11 3.82
N GLU A 327 11.72 -12.51 2.98
CA GLU A 327 12.02 -13.17 1.71
C GLU A 327 12.24 -12.20 0.53
N GLY A 328 12.10 -10.89 0.73
CA GLY A 328 12.38 -9.88 -0.32
C GLY A 328 13.76 -10.03 -0.95
N LYS A 329 14.77 -10.41 -0.16
CA LYS A 329 16.13 -10.73 -0.67
C LYS A 329 16.13 -11.85 -1.72
N ASN A 330 15.21 -12.82 -1.62
CA ASN A 330 15.09 -13.91 -2.59
C ASN A 330 14.53 -13.38 -3.91
N GLY A 331 13.57 -12.45 -3.85
CA GLY A 331 13.05 -11.77 -5.03
C GLY A 331 14.13 -10.92 -5.74
N LEU A 332 14.96 -10.20 -4.99
CA LEU A 332 16.09 -9.47 -5.57
C LEU A 332 17.12 -10.39 -6.20
N ALA A 333 17.51 -11.47 -5.52
CA ALA A 333 18.46 -12.45 -6.05
C ALA A 333 17.91 -13.11 -7.33
N GLN A 334 16.64 -13.48 -7.35
CA GLN A 334 15.99 -14.02 -8.55
C GLN A 334 16.03 -13.02 -9.71
N PHE A 335 15.70 -11.74 -9.44
CA PHE A 335 15.76 -10.71 -10.47
C PHE A 335 17.18 -10.53 -11.03
N GLU A 336 18.19 -10.46 -10.17
CA GLU A 336 19.59 -10.27 -10.59
C GLU A 336 20.11 -11.44 -11.42
N GLN A 337 19.64 -12.66 -11.14
CA GLN A 337 20.03 -13.87 -11.88
C GLN A 337 19.27 -14.08 -13.19
N THR A 338 17.99 -13.74 -13.22
CA THR A 338 17.08 -14.13 -14.30
C THR A 338 16.40 -12.99 -15.03
N GLY A 339 16.47 -11.77 -14.49
CA GLY A 339 15.67 -10.62 -14.94
C GLY A 339 14.18 -10.72 -14.60
N ARG A 340 13.77 -11.69 -13.79
CA ARG A 340 12.37 -11.97 -13.44
C ARG A 340 12.16 -11.92 -11.93
N VAL A 341 10.92 -11.58 -11.54
CA VAL A 341 10.41 -11.73 -10.16
C VAL A 341 9.13 -12.57 -10.25
N ASP A 342 9.09 -13.69 -9.55
CA ASP A 342 7.95 -14.62 -9.55
C ASP A 342 6.63 -13.88 -9.44
N TRP A 343 5.71 -14.24 -10.32
CA TRP A 343 4.34 -13.77 -10.46
C TRP A 343 4.20 -12.29 -10.85
N VAL A 344 5.10 -11.39 -10.43
CA VAL A 344 5.08 -9.98 -10.90
C VAL A 344 5.40 -9.90 -12.39
N THR A 345 6.46 -10.62 -12.81
CA THR A 345 6.79 -10.70 -14.23
C THR A 345 5.69 -11.41 -15.02
N ASP A 346 5.16 -12.51 -14.46
CA ASP A 346 4.08 -13.27 -15.09
C ASP A 346 2.83 -12.42 -15.27
N LEU A 347 2.48 -11.57 -14.29
CA LEU A 347 1.39 -10.59 -14.39
C LEU A 347 1.68 -9.56 -15.48
N ALA A 348 2.88 -9.00 -15.49
CA ALA A 348 3.30 -7.99 -16.46
C ALA A 348 3.27 -8.49 -17.91
N GLU A 349 3.45 -9.79 -18.13
CA GLU A 349 3.42 -10.44 -19.44
C GLU A 349 2.00 -10.79 -19.95
N ILE A 350 0.97 -10.74 -19.09
CA ILE A 350 -0.40 -11.15 -19.46
C ILE A 350 -0.96 -10.36 -20.66
N PRO A 351 -0.84 -9.02 -20.73
CA PRO A 351 -1.37 -8.28 -21.87
C PRO A 351 -0.83 -8.78 -23.21
N ALA A 352 0.47 -8.93 -23.32
CA ALA A 352 1.11 -9.42 -24.53
C ALA A 352 0.77 -10.88 -24.85
N LYS A 353 0.73 -11.73 -23.81
CA LYS A 353 0.51 -13.18 -23.96
C LYS A 353 -0.93 -13.51 -24.37
N TYR A 354 -1.92 -12.78 -23.84
CA TYR A 354 -3.34 -13.07 -24.08
C TYR A 354 -4.02 -12.07 -25.01
N GLY A 355 -3.36 -10.99 -25.40
CA GLY A 355 -3.94 -9.94 -26.22
C GLY A 355 -5.04 -9.17 -25.49
N VAL A 356 -4.84 -8.84 -24.20
CA VAL A 356 -5.83 -8.17 -23.35
C VAL A 356 -5.34 -6.81 -22.87
N THR A 357 -6.28 -5.92 -22.54
CA THR A 357 -6.01 -4.55 -22.09
C THR A 357 -6.75 -4.17 -20.80
N ASN A 358 -7.28 -5.15 -20.09
CA ASN A 358 -8.15 -4.94 -18.94
C ASN A 358 -7.59 -5.56 -17.64
N VAL A 359 -6.25 -5.71 -17.57
CA VAL A 359 -5.54 -6.19 -16.39
C VAL A 359 -4.71 -5.06 -15.80
N TYR A 360 -4.85 -4.86 -14.49
CA TYR A 360 -4.19 -3.79 -13.73
C TYR A 360 -3.41 -4.38 -12.56
N GLY A 361 -2.30 -3.73 -12.19
CA GLY A 361 -1.50 -4.07 -11.00
C GLY A 361 -1.66 -3.01 -9.91
N ASP A 362 -2.08 -3.44 -8.69
CA ASP A 362 -2.11 -2.59 -7.51
C ASP A 362 -0.79 -2.67 -6.73
N LEU A 363 -0.36 -1.54 -6.17
CA LEU A 363 0.92 -1.40 -5.46
C LEU A 363 0.81 -1.61 -3.94
N GLY A 364 -0.38 -1.87 -3.42
CA GLY A 364 -0.58 -2.07 -1.98
C GLY A 364 0.39 -3.08 -1.39
N GLN A 365 0.96 -2.80 -0.23
CA GLN A 365 1.95 -3.57 0.51
C GLN A 365 3.29 -3.77 -0.21
N ILE A 366 3.29 -4.16 -1.49
CA ILE A 366 4.54 -4.49 -2.20
C ILE A 366 5.46 -3.29 -2.33
N PHE A 367 4.88 -2.12 -2.56
CA PHE A 367 5.65 -0.88 -2.60
C PHE A 367 6.20 -0.54 -1.22
N ALA A 368 5.37 -0.59 -0.18
CA ALA A 368 5.76 -0.27 1.18
C ALA A 368 6.94 -1.14 1.67
N GLN A 369 6.80 -2.47 1.56
CA GLN A 369 7.83 -3.37 2.08
C GLN A 369 9.12 -3.34 1.25
N SER A 370 9.02 -3.32 -0.08
CA SER A 370 10.21 -3.35 -0.94
C SER A 370 10.99 -2.04 -0.92
N THR A 371 10.31 -0.90 -0.83
CA THR A 371 10.94 0.42 -0.77
C THR A 371 11.95 0.55 0.37
N VAL A 372 11.63 0.04 1.56
CA VAL A 372 12.49 0.18 2.73
C VAL A 372 13.39 -1.03 2.98
N ALA A 373 13.00 -2.21 2.48
CA ALA A 373 13.75 -3.43 2.70
C ALA A 373 14.76 -3.72 1.58
N GLU A 374 14.31 -3.60 0.32
CA GLU A 374 15.10 -3.90 -0.88
C GLU A 374 14.74 -2.90 -2.00
N PRO A 375 15.19 -1.62 -1.92
CA PRO A 375 14.78 -0.57 -2.86
C PRO A 375 15.09 -0.89 -4.33
N ARG A 376 16.16 -1.66 -4.57
CA ARG A 376 16.52 -2.11 -5.92
C ARG A 376 15.49 -3.09 -6.48
N LEU A 377 14.93 -3.98 -5.65
CA LEU A 377 13.82 -4.84 -6.04
C LEU A 377 12.54 -4.01 -6.30
N CYS A 378 12.29 -2.98 -5.48
CA CYS A 378 11.17 -2.05 -5.72
C CYS A 378 11.27 -1.41 -7.11
N ALA A 379 12.44 -0.87 -7.46
CA ALA A 379 12.68 -0.29 -8.77
C ALA A 379 12.49 -1.32 -9.92
N ALA A 380 12.97 -2.55 -9.73
CA ALA A 380 12.80 -3.62 -10.71
C ALA A 380 11.32 -3.97 -10.94
N MET A 381 10.55 -4.16 -9.87
CA MET A 381 9.12 -4.46 -9.97
C MET A 381 8.34 -3.32 -10.64
N MET A 382 8.63 -2.07 -10.28
CA MET A 382 8.04 -0.90 -10.94
C MET A 382 8.38 -0.85 -12.42
N GLY A 383 9.63 -1.10 -12.79
CA GLY A 383 10.06 -1.18 -14.18
C GLY A 383 9.34 -2.28 -14.96
N MET A 384 9.18 -3.47 -14.36
CA MET A 384 8.44 -4.60 -14.96
C MET A 384 6.98 -4.27 -15.19
N LEU A 385 6.30 -3.74 -14.17
CA LEU A 385 4.87 -3.41 -14.25
C LEU A 385 4.61 -2.33 -15.29
N VAL A 386 5.39 -1.24 -15.28
CA VAL A 386 5.22 -0.14 -16.25
C VAL A 386 5.58 -0.59 -17.67
N LYS A 387 6.58 -1.45 -17.83
CA LYS A 387 6.93 -2.01 -19.16
C LYS A 387 5.86 -2.96 -19.69
N GLY A 388 5.35 -3.85 -18.86
CA GLY A 388 4.49 -4.95 -19.30
C GLY A 388 3.01 -4.61 -19.32
N LEU A 389 2.49 -3.99 -18.26
CA LEU A 389 1.09 -3.56 -18.20
C LEU A 389 0.86 -2.21 -18.89
N GLY A 390 1.86 -1.33 -18.86
CA GLY A 390 1.71 0.09 -19.16
C GLY A 390 1.56 0.94 -17.91
N ALA A 391 2.08 2.17 -17.93
CA ALA A 391 1.94 3.10 -16.81
C ALA A 391 0.48 3.42 -16.47
N ASP A 392 -0.41 3.32 -17.46
CA ASP A 392 -1.85 3.55 -17.36
C ASP A 392 -2.63 2.35 -16.79
N HIS A 393 -1.95 1.25 -16.48
CA HIS A 393 -2.52 0.03 -15.88
C HIS A 393 -1.89 -0.31 -14.51
N VAL A 394 -1.11 0.60 -13.93
CA VAL A 394 -0.62 0.47 -12.55
C VAL A 394 -1.41 1.44 -11.66
N VAL A 395 -1.98 0.97 -10.56
CA VAL A 395 -2.78 1.78 -9.64
C VAL A 395 -2.10 1.89 -8.29
N TRP A 396 -2.22 3.08 -7.69
CA TRP A 396 -1.70 3.37 -6.37
C TRP A 396 -2.55 2.71 -5.29
N GLY A 397 -1.90 1.99 -4.41
CA GLY A 397 -2.43 1.45 -3.18
C GLY A 397 -1.33 1.40 -2.14
N THR A 398 -1.64 1.66 -0.87
CA THR A 398 -0.65 1.67 0.20
C THR A 398 -0.75 0.49 1.15
N ASP A 399 -1.91 -0.16 1.16
CA ASP A 399 -2.27 -1.16 2.18
C ASP A 399 -2.24 -0.58 3.61
N ALA A 400 -2.44 0.77 3.72
CA ALA A 400 -2.63 1.40 5.00
C ALA A 400 -3.97 0.88 5.55
N ILE A 401 -4.01 0.65 6.80
CA ILE A 401 -3.35 1.17 7.98
C ILE A 401 -2.19 0.28 8.48
N TRP A 402 -1.97 -0.90 7.90
CA TRP A 402 -0.92 -1.82 8.32
C TRP A 402 0.48 -1.20 8.21
N THR A 403 0.67 -0.42 7.16
CA THR A 403 1.93 0.22 6.80
C THR A 403 2.17 1.57 7.49
N GLY A 404 1.24 2.01 8.34
CA GLY A 404 1.24 3.34 8.96
C GLY A 404 0.72 4.42 8.03
N ALA A 405 0.91 5.70 8.42
CA ALA A 405 0.49 6.83 7.61
C ALA A 405 1.15 6.82 6.22
N PRO A 406 0.38 6.97 5.12
CA PRO A 406 0.87 6.80 3.76
C PRO A 406 1.94 7.80 3.29
N GLN A 407 2.17 8.91 3.99
CA GLN A 407 3.00 10.01 3.49
C GLN A 407 4.41 9.59 3.11
N TRP A 408 5.04 8.70 3.86
CA TRP A 408 6.38 8.25 3.53
C TRP A 408 6.43 7.41 2.25
N GLN A 409 5.38 6.63 1.96
CA GLN A 409 5.25 5.89 0.72
C GLN A 409 5.02 6.83 -0.47
N ILE A 410 4.19 7.86 -0.28
CA ILE A 410 3.96 8.91 -1.28
C ILE A 410 5.27 9.60 -1.62
N GLU A 411 6.06 10.01 -0.61
CA GLU A 411 7.36 10.63 -0.84
C GLU A 411 8.37 9.67 -1.48
N ALA A 412 8.34 8.40 -1.11
CA ALA A 412 9.15 7.38 -1.76
C ALA A 412 8.83 7.26 -3.25
N MET A 413 7.54 7.17 -3.64
CA MET A 413 7.13 7.09 -5.03
C MET A 413 7.46 8.38 -5.81
N ARG A 414 7.29 9.54 -5.19
CA ARG A 414 7.69 10.83 -5.79
C ARG A 414 9.16 10.87 -6.14
N ARG A 415 10.00 10.19 -5.37
CA ARG A 415 11.46 10.18 -5.50
C ARG A 415 12.03 8.97 -6.22
N LEU A 416 11.28 7.86 -6.29
CA LEU A 416 11.75 6.61 -6.89
C LEU A 416 12.13 6.82 -8.36
N GLU A 417 13.30 6.31 -8.73
CA GLU A 417 13.81 6.27 -10.09
C GLU A 417 14.21 4.84 -10.48
N ILE A 418 14.06 4.49 -11.72
CA ILE A 418 14.58 3.23 -12.22
C ILE A 418 16.07 3.42 -12.54
N PRO A 419 17.00 2.68 -11.89
CA PRO A 419 18.43 2.79 -12.16
C PRO A 419 18.77 2.60 -13.64
N GLU A 420 19.74 3.35 -14.15
CA GLU A 420 20.11 3.31 -15.57
C GLU A 420 20.55 1.93 -16.06
N ASP A 421 21.23 1.16 -15.20
CA ASP A 421 21.62 -0.21 -15.51
C ASP A 421 20.39 -1.09 -15.80
N MET A 422 19.33 -0.95 -15.00
CA MET A 422 18.08 -1.66 -15.23
C MET A 422 17.35 -1.16 -16.50
N GLN A 423 17.37 0.15 -16.76
CA GLN A 423 16.78 0.69 -18.00
C GLN A 423 17.50 0.11 -19.23
N LYS A 424 18.83 0.10 -19.22
CA LYS A 424 19.64 -0.41 -20.34
C LYS A 424 19.55 -1.93 -20.51
N GLN A 425 19.62 -2.67 -19.40
CA GLN A 425 19.68 -4.13 -19.44
C GLN A 425 18.30 -4.77 -19.70
N HIS A 426 17.24 -4.22 -19.08
CA HIS A 426 15.90 -4.81 -19.14
C HIS A 426 14.91 -4.01 -19.98
N GLY A 427 15.31 -2.85 -20.52
CA GLY A 427 14.42 -1.98 -21.29
C GLY A 427 13.29 -1.41 -20.44
N PHE A 428 13.53 -1.17 -19.15
CA PHE A 428 12.55 -0.54 -18.28
C PHE A 428 12.44 0.95 -18.59
N PRO A 429 11.22 1.52 -18.66
CA PRO A 429 11.05 2.95 -18.86
C PRO A 429 11.40 3.71 -17.57
N ALA A 430 11.95 4.92 -17.73
CA ALA A 430 12.10 5.84 -16.61
C ALA A 430 10.73 6.23 -16.02
N LEU A 431 10.64 6.41 -14.71
CA LEU A 431 9.41 6.87 -14.05
C LEU A 431 9.21 8.38 -14.21
N GLY A 432 10.30 9.12 -14.44
CA GLY A 432 10.28 10.55 -14.61
C GLY A 432 10.08 11.35 -13.31
N PRO A 433 9.84 12.67 -13.42
CA PRO A 433 9.74 13.56 -12.25
C PRO A 433 8.53 13.23 -11.38
N ALA A 434 8.53 13.77 -10.15
CA ALA A 434 7.54 13.49 -9.11
C ALA A 434 6.08 13.78 -9.55
N ASP A 435 5.89 14.79 -10.38
CA ASP A 435 4.62 15.21 -10.96
C ASP A 435 4.52 14.90 -12.47
N GLY A 436 5.43 14.06 -12.97
CA GLY A 436 5.46 13.64 -14.38
C GLY A 436 4.27 12.76 -14.75
N PRO A 437 4.01 12.54 -16.05
CA PRO A 437 2.84 11.81 -16.53
C PRO A 437 2.70 10.42 -15.92
N THR A 438 3.78 9.63 -15.88
CA THR A 438 3.79 8.27 -15.33
C THR A 438 3.34 8.24 -13.86
N LYS A 439 3.93 9.10 -13.03
CA LYS A 439 3.61 9.12 -11.59
C LYS A 439 2.21 9.69 -11.33
N ARG A 440 1.75 10.68 -12.11
CA ARG A 440 0.36 11.16 -12.02
C ARG A 440 -0.64 10.07 -12.39
N MET A 441 -0.40 9.32 -13.47
CA MET A 441 -1.23 8.18 -13.84
C MET A 441 -1.32 7.17 -12.70
N ILE A 442 -0.19 6.74 -12.16
CA ILE A 442 -0.13 5.75 -11.08
C ILE A 442 -0.81 6.29 -9.82
N PHE A 443 -0.50 7.51 -9.36
CA PHE A 443 -1.06 8.06 -8.12
C PHE A 443 -2.57 8.22 -8.13
N GLY A 444 -3.19 8.55 -9.26
CA GLY A 444 -4.61 8.80 -9.21
C GLY A 444 -5.37 8.87 -10.52
N GLU A 445 -4.73 9.19 -11.65
CA GLU A 445 -5.46 9.35 -12.92
C GLU A 445 -6.03 8.02 -13.43
N ASN A 446 -5.29 6.91 -13.26
CA ASN A 446 -5.76 5.57 -13.61
C ASN A 446 -6.97 5.17 -12.76
N SER A 447 -6.87 5.35 -11.45
CA SER A 447 -7.96 5.07 -10.52
C SER A 447 -9.17 5.96 -10.79
N ALA A 448 -8.95 7.25 -11.08
CA ALA A 448 -10.04 8.15 -11.45
C ALA A 448 -10.76 7.72 -12.75
N ARG A 449 -10.03 7.21 -13.72
CA ARG A 449 -10.60 6.64 -14.95
C ARG A 449 -11.42 5.39 -14.66
N LEU A 450 -10.87 4.46 -13.89
CA LEU A 450 -11.52 3.20 -13.49
C LEU A 450 -12.83 3.42 -12.73
N TYR A 451 -12.85 4.41 -11.84
CA TYR A 451 -13.99 4.70 -10.97
C TYR A 451 -14.81 5.91 -11.40
N LYS A 452 -14.55 6.43 -12.60
CA LYS A 452 -15.26 7.58 -13.18
C LYS A 452 -15.26 8.81 -12.25
N PHE A 453 -14.12 9.06 -11.60
CA PHE A 453 -13.93 10.20 -10.70
C PHE A 453 -13.54 11.44 -11.51
N ASP A 454 -14.52 12.20 -11.91
CA ASP A 454 -14.40 13.30 -12.88
C ASP A 454 -13.76 14.58 -12.30
N ALA A 455 -13.54 15.56 -13.17
CA ALA A 455 -12.94 16.84 -12.80
C ALA A 455 -13.79 17.62 -11.80
N LYS A 456 -15.13 17.53 -11.84
CA LYS A 456 -16.03 18.17 -10.89
C LYS A 456 -15.81 17.62 -9.48
N ARG A 457 -15.82 16.30 -9.32
CA ARG A 457 -15.54 15.65 -8.04
C ARG A 457 -14.16 15.99 -7.51
N ARG A 458 -13.15 16.08 -8.37
CA ARG A 458 -11.79 16.52 -7.98
C ARG A 458 -11.77 17.94 -7.47
N ALA A 459 -12.51 18.86 -8.10
CA ALA A 459 -12.58 20.25 -7.67
C ALA A 459 -13.22 20.37 -6.28
N GLU A 460 -14.26 19.58 -5.97
CA GLU A 460 -14.90 19.54 -4.66
C GLU A 460 -13.92 19.22 -3.51
N LEU A 461 -12.89 18.40 -3.79
CA LEU A 461 -11.89 18.01 -2.79
C LEU A 461 -10.97 19.16 -2.33
N THR A 462 -10.92 20.26 -3.07
CA THR A 462 -10.05 21.40 -2.75
C THR A 462 -10.67 22.38 -1.75
N THR A 463 -11.99 22.32 -1.56
CA THR A 463 -12.78 23.26 -0.74
C THR A 463 -13.67 22.59 0.29
N ASP A 464 -13.64 21.28 0.38
CA ASP A 464 -14.43 20.51 1.34
C ASP A 464 -13.92 20.65 2.78
N ARG A 465 -14.65 20.08 3.73
CA ARG A 465 -14.30 20.18 5.15
C ARG A 465 -12.96 19.54 5.51
N ILE A 466 -12.50 18.50 4.81
CA ILE A 466 -11.17 17.95 5.04
C ILE A 466 -10.09 18.93 4.59
N ALA A 467 -10.23 19.53 3.41
CA ALA A 467 -9.24 20.50 2.93
C ALA A 467 -9.05 21.67 3.89
N LEU A 468 -10.16 22.20 4.43
CA LEU A 468 -10.13 23.29 5.42
C LEU A 468 -9.50 22.83 6.74
N ALA A 469 -9.95 21.72 7.30
CA ALA A 469 -9.44 21.20 8.57
C ALA A 469 -7.97 20.76 8.48
N LYS A 470 -7.53 20.26 7.32
CA LYS A 470 -6.13 19.87 7.09
C LYS A 470 -5.20 21.08 7.10
N ALA A 471 -5.62 22.20 6.51
CA ALA A 471 -4.84 23.43 6.54
C ALA A 471 -4.60 23.91 8.00
N ASP A 472 -5.60 23.80 8.86
CA ASP A 472 -5.45 24.09 10.29
C ASP A 472 -4.53 23.11 11.00
N TYR A 473 -4.71 21.81 10.73
CA TYR A 473 -3.88 20.74 11.29
C TYR A 473 -2.39 20.90 10.92
N GLU A 474 -2.09 21.25 9.68
CA GLU A 474 -0.72 21.47 9.21
C GLU A 474 -0.09 22.72 9.83
N ARG A 475 -0.88 23.78 10.07
CA ARG A 475 -0.42 25.00 10.74
C ARG A 475 -0.04 24.74 12.21
N GLU A 476 -0.78 23.85 12.90
CA GLU A 476 -0.47 23.43 14.27
C GLU A 476 0.71 22.46 14.35
N GLY A 477 1.12 21.88 13.23
CA GLY A 477 2.14 20.86 13.08
C GLY A 477 1.60 19.45 13.10
N PRO A 478 1.89 18.67 12.05
CA PRO A 478 1.36 17.32 11.89
C PRO A 478 1.89 16.37 12.97
N LYS A 479 1.02 15.48 13.45
CA LYS A 479 1.34 14.43 14.43
C LYS A 479 1.52 13.07 13.72
N ARG A 480 2.30 13.06 12.63
CA ARG A 480 2.54 11.86 11.80
C ARG A 480 3.23 10.76 12.60
N THR A 481 2.91 9.51 12.28
CA THR A 481 3.56 8.33 12.82
C THR A 481 3.96 7.36 11.70
N ASN A 482 5.15 6.78 11.81
CA ASN A 482 5.67 5.76 10.88
C ASN A 482 6.01 4.45 11.62
N LEU A 483 5.46 4.26 12.82
CA LEU A 483 5.86 3.22 13.77
C LEU A 483 4.95 1.98 13.71
N ARG A 484 4.66 1.47 12.53
CA ARG A 484 3.88 0.22 12.38
C ARG A 484 4.52 -0.80 11.49
#